data_16562614ba20dccb5962bb75b0eaa690
#
_entry.id   16562614ba20dccb5962bb75b0eaa690
#
_cell.length_a   1.000
_cell.length_b   1.000
_cell.length_c   1.000
_cell.angle_alpha   90.00
_cell.angle_beta   90.00
_cell.angle_gamma   90.00
#
_symmetry.space_group_name_H-M   'P 1'
#
loop_
_entity.id
_entity.type
_entity.pdbx_description
1 polymer ?
#
loop_
_entity_poly.entity_id
_entity_poly.type
_entity_poly.pdbx_seq_one_letter_code
_entity_poly.pdbx_strand_id
1 'polypeptide(L)'
;MKTQIITLESHDDLISVRDKLSWAKTPRILLVWPKYEKVTLRLLDLKVLQRHADSLGAHLGLVTRRMNVRRDAESLGIPVFKTTSAAQKDLWPDSAPRTQRIPRTPRRDLREMSNAVHEKEPAWRTSLLGRVLTFTAGVIAVLAVAGLFVPRAAVTLFPESQT
;
A
#
# COMPACT_ATOMS: atom_id res chain seq x y z
N MET A 1 -6.89 15.47 -35.52
CA MET A 1 -5.85 15.29 -34.46
C MET A 1 -4.91 14.15 -34.86
N LYS A 2 -3.60 14.27 -34.57
CA LYS A 2 -2.62 13.22 -34.90
C LYS A 2 -2.76 12.06 -33.93
N THR A 3 -2.79 10.81 -34.42
CA THR A 3 -2.85 9.59 -33.63
C THR A 3 -1.59 8.77 -33.88
N GLN A 4 -0.89 8.40 -32.83
CA GLN A 4 0.26 7.49 -32.93
C GLN A 4 -0.22 6.06 -32.76
N ILE A 5 0.17 5.20 -33.67
CA ILE A 5 -0.18 3.78 -33.66
C ILE A 5 1.02 3.01 -33.11
N ILE A 6 0.80 2.22 -32.07
CA ILE A 6 1.81 1.34 -31.48
C ILE A 6 1.28 -0.09 -31.61
N THR A 7 1.95 -0.90 -32.42
CA THR A 7 1.62 -2.32 -32.55
C THR A 7 2.30 -3.10 -31.44
N LEU A 8 1.52 -3.92 -30.73
CA LEU A 8 2.03 -4.82 -29.69
C LEU A 8 2.54 -6.11 -30.31
N GLU A 9 3.60 -6.62 -29.75
CA GLU A 9 4.23 -7.89 -30.11
C GLU A 9 3.98 -8.94 -29.02
N SER A 10 4.21 -10.22 -29.33
CA SER A 10 3.93 -11.32 -28.39
C SER A 10 4.77 -11.27 -27.10
N HIS A 11 5.96 -10.71 -27.18
CA HIS A 11 6.89 -10.56 -26.07
C HIS A 11 6.74 -9.24 -25.31
N ASP A 12 5.83 -8.37 -25.75
CA ASP A 12 5.59 -7.12 -25.05
C ASP A 12 4.93 -7.37 -23.68
N ASP A 13 5.58 -6.86 -22.66
CA ASP A 13 5.11 -6.81 -21.29
C ASP A 13 4.69 -5.37 -20.91
N LEU A 14 4.22 -5.19 -19.71
CA LEU A 14 3.83 -3.87 -19.19
C LEU A 14 4.94 -2.83 -19.30
N ILE A 15 6.19 -3.23 -19.06
CA ILE A 15 7.35 -2.32 -19.06
C ILE A 15 7.66 -1.87 -20.47
N SER A 16 7.76 -2.84 -21.42
CA SER A 16 8.01 -2.56 -22.83
C SER A 16 6.96 -1.62 -23.44
N VAL A 17 5.67 -1.90 -23.14
CA VAL A 17 4.58 -1.07 -23.65
C VAL A 17 4.60 0.32 -23.04
N ARG A 18 4.88 0.45 -21.75
CA ARG A 18 5.01 1.74 -21.08
C ARG A 18 6.15 2.57 -21.69
N ASP A 19 7.28 1.94 -21.99
CA ASP A 19 8.40 2.62 -22.63
C ASP A 19 8.04 3.06 -24.07
N LYS A 20 7.37 2.20 -24.84
CA LYS A 20 6.83 2.57 -26.17
C LYS A 20 5.86 3.77 -26.06
N LEU A 21 5.03 3.85 -25.01
CA LEU A 21 4.15 4.98 -24.75
C LEU A 21 4.92 6.26 -24.43
N SER A 22 6.03 6.18 -23.69
CA SER A 22 6.83 7.34 -23.29
C SER A 22 7.45 8.08 -24.49
N TRP A 23 7.65 7.36 -25.60
CA TRP A 23 8.14 7.95 -26.86
C TRP A 23 7.04 8.63 -27.69
N ALA A 24 5.79 8.47 -27.30
CA ALA A 24 4.67 9.06 -28.01
C ALA A 24 4.59 10.57 -27.78
N LYS A 25 4.58 11.33 -28.87
CA LYS A 25 4.49 12.80 -28.87
C LYS A 25 3.14 13.32 -29.33
N THR A 26 2.12 12.47 -29.37
CA THR A 26 0.80 12.81 -29.90
C THR A 26 -0.26 12.72 -28.81
N PRO A 27 -1.34 13.54 -28.88
CA PRO A 27 -2.40 13.53 -27.87
C PRO A 27 -3.28 12.27 -27.91
N ARG A 28 -3.14 11.43 -28.95
CA ARG A 28 -3.86 10.17 -29.09
C ARG A 28 -2.89 9.03 -29.37
N ILE A 29 -2.96 8.00 -28.54
CA ILE A 29 -2.14 6.78 -28.68
C ILE A 29 -3.06 5.59 -28.88
N LEU A 30 -2.85 4.86 -29.96
CA LEU A 30 -3.63 3.69 -30.32
C LEU A 30 -2.79 2.44 -30.20
N LEU A 31 -3.10 1.58 -29.22
CA LEU A 31 -2.47 0.28 -29.08
C LEU A 31 -3.18 -0.73 -29.98
N VAL A 32 -2.43 -1.34 -30.87
CA VAL A 32 -2.92 -2.39 -31.79
C VAL A 32 -2.53 -3.76 -31.26
N TRP A 33 -3.52 -4.54 -30.89
CA TRP A 33 -3.33 -5.91 -30.39
C TRP A 33 -3.05 -6.87 -31.55
N PRO A 34 -2.06 -7.76 -31.40
CA PRO A 34 -1.76 -8.74 -32.45
C PRO A 34 -2.93 -9.72 -32.64
N LYS A 35 -3.16 -10.12 -33.89
CA LYS A 35 -4.31 -10.99 -34.24
C LYS A 35 -4.15 -12.41 -33.73
N TYR A 36 -2.94 -12.96 -33.80
CA TYR A 36 -2.68 -14.39 -33.58
C TYR A 36 -1.84 -14.65 -32.32
N GLU A 37 -1.05 -13.71 -31.88
CA GLU A 37 -0.12 -13.87 -30.78
C GLU A 37 -0.76 -13.54 -29.42
N LYS A 38 -0.28 -14.19 -28.36
CA LYS A 38 -0.75 -13.95 -27.01
C LYS A 38 0.12 -12.88 -26.36
N VAL A 39 -0.46 -11.73 -26.12
CA VAL A 39 0.13 -10.71 -25.26
C VAL A 39 -0.35 -10.95 -23.83
N THR A 40 0.54 -10.84 -22.85
CA THR A 40 0.30 -11.18 -21.44
C THR A 40 -0.31 -10.05 -20.60
N LEU A 41 -0.70 -8.93 -21.23
CA LEU A 41 -1.28 -7.80 -20.52
C LEU A 41 -2.67 -8.13 -19.96
N ARG A 42 -2.85 -7.86 -18.66
CA ARG A 42 -4.08 -8.06 -17.91
C ARG A 42 -4.78 -6.72 -17.68
N LEU A 43 -5.97 -6.75 -17.10
CA LEU A 43 -6.77 -5.57 -16.76
C LEU A 43 -5.97 -4.53 -15.94
N LEU A 44 -5.19 -4.98 -14.96
CA LEU A 44 -4.37 -4.08 -14.14
C LEU A 44 -3.28 -3.39 -14.95
N ASP A 45 -2.67 -4.10 -15.90
CA ASP A 45 -1.64 -3.56 -16.77
C ASP A 45 -2.23 -2.48 -17.69
N LEU A 46 -3.41 -2.73 -18.26
CA LEU A 46 -4.14 -1.73 -19.05
C LEU A 46 -4.46 -0.48 -18.25
N LYS A 47 -4.85 -0.65 -16.98
CA LYS A 47 -5.09 0.49 -16.07
C LYS A 47 -3.84 1.30 -15.78
N VAL A 48 -2.69 0.64 -15.62
CA VAL A 48 -1.39 1.32 -15.44
C VAL A 48 -1.00 2.07 -16.71
N LEU A 49 -1.15 1.44 -17.88
CA LEU A 49 -0.86 2.06 -19.17
C LEU A 49 -1.76 3.27 -19.44
N GLN A 50 -3.06 3.17 -19.11
CA GLN A 50 -4.00 4.29 -19.22
C GLN A 50 -3.55 5.48 -18.36
N ARG A 51 -3.23 5.23 -17.08
CA ARG A 51 -2.72 6.28 -16.19
C ARG A 51 -1.42 6.90 -16.67
N HIS A 52 -0.55 6.09 -17.26
CA HIS A 52 0.69 6.57 -17.83
C HIS A 52 0.42 7.45 -19.05
N ALA A 53 -0.44 7.04 -19.98
CA ALA A 53 -0.87 7.86 -21.12
C ALA A 53 -1.49 9.19 -20.65
N ASP A 54 -2.36 9.14 -19.64
CA ASP A 54 -2.97 10.34 -19.03
C ASP A 54 -1.91 11.28 -18.43
N SER A 55 -0.85 10.74 -17.82
CA SER A 55 0.25 11.54 -17.28
C SER A 55 1.06 12.25 -18.37
N LEU A 56 1.10 11.68 -19.56
CA LEU A 56 1.72 12.27 -20.77
C LEU A 56 0.78 13.26 -21.48
N GLY A 57 -0.46 13.42 -21.00
CA GLY A 57 -1.47 14.25 -21.65
C GLY A 57 -2.06 13.61 -22.90
N ALA A 58 -1.94 12.30 -23.06
CA ALA A 58 -2.43 11.55 -24.20
C ALA A 58 -3.61 10.65 -23.83
N HIS A 59 -4.55 10.47 -24.78
CA HIS A 59 -5.66 9.53 -24.66
C HIS A 59 -5.27 8.18 -25.23
N LEU A 60 -5.49 7.13 -24.44
CA LEU A 60 -5.24 5.75 -24.85
C LEU A 60 -6.47 5.15 -25.51
N GLY A 61 -6.31 4.54 -26.68
CA GLY A 61 -7.31 3.74 -27.35
C GLY A 61 -6.76 2.38 -27.73
N LEU A 62 -7.63 1.44 -27.99
CA LEU A 62 -7.26 0.05 -28.24
C LEU A 62 -7.89 -0.46 -29.54
N VAL A 63 -7.13 -1.23 -30.32
CA VAL A 63 -7.63 -2.03 -31.44
C VAL A 63 -7.43 -3.50 -31.11
N THR A 64 -8.52 -4.23 -30.87
CA THR A 64 -8.46 -5.66 -30.57
C THR A 64 -9.68 -6.41 -31.09
N ARG A 65 -9.47 -7.68 -31.44
CA ARG A 65 -10.55 -8.63 -31.74
C ARG A 65 -10.81 -9.60 -30.59
N ARG A 66 -9.98 -9.59 -29.55
CA ARG A 66 -10.11 -10.49 -28.40
C ARG A 66 -11.18 -9.97 -27.45
N MET A 67 -12.21 -10.77 -27.23
CA MET A 67 -13.34 -10.39 -26.39
C MET A 67 -12.95 -10.10 -24.93
N ASN A 68 -11.97 -10.85 -24.38
CA ASN A 68 -11.52 -10.62 -22.99
C ASN A 68 -10.87 -9.24 -22.85
N VAL A 69 -9.91 -8.93 -23.74
CA VAL A 69 -9.19 -7.65 -23.73
C VAL A 69 -10.13 -6.49 -24.00
N ARG A 70 -11.11 -6.69 -24.88
CA ARG A 70 -12.16 -5.70 -25.16
C ARG A 70 -12.98 -5.40 -23.91
N ARG A 71 -13.47 -6.43 -23.21
CA ARG A 71 -14.24 -6.28 -21.97
C ARG A 71 -13.43 -5.57 -20.90
N ASP A 72 -12.17 -5.93 -20.75
CA ASP A 72 -11.26 -5.30 -19.80
C ASP A 72 -11.04 -3.80 -20.11
N ALA A 73 -10.83 -3.46 -21.38
CA ALA A 73 -10.68 -2.09 -21.83
C ALA A 73 -11.97 -1.27 -21.65
N GLU A 74 -13.13 -1.84 -22.02
CA GLU A 74 -14.43 -1.20 -21.83
C GLU A 74 -14.73 -0.93 -20.34
N SER A 75 -14.37 -1.85 -19.44
CA SER A 75 -14.52 -1.65 -17.99
C SER A 75 -13.68 -0.50 -17.44
N LEU A 76 -12.57 -0.19 -18.09
CA LEU A 76 -11.69 0.93 -17.76
C LEU A 76 -12.07 2.24 -18.47
N GLY A 77 -13.09 2.22 -19.35
CA GLY A 77 -13.46 3.37 -20.16
C GLY A 77 -12.48 3.67 -21.30
N ILE A 78 -11.62 2.70 -21.68
CA ILE A 78 -10.72 2.84 -22.82
C ILE A 78 -11.52 2.57 -24.11
N PRO A 79 -11.53 3.50 -25.08
CA PRO A 79 -12.23 3.28 -26.34
C PRO A 79 -11.61 2.14 -27.14
N VAL A 80 -12.46 1.22 -27.60
CA VAL A 80 -12.03 0.04 -28.36
C VAL A 80 -12.58 0.13 -29.79
N PHE A 81 -11.68 0.02 -30.76
CA PHE A 81 -11.99 0.11 -32.16
C PHE A 81 -11.79 -1.23 -32.86
N LYS A 82 -12.49 -1.44 -33.97
CA LYS A 82 -12.34 -2.66 -34.79
C LYS A 82 -11.11 -2.59 -35.69
N THR A 83 -10.76 -1.39 -36.14
CA THR A 83 -9.66 -1.14 -37.09
C THR A 83 -8.93 0.16 -36.73
N THR A 84 -7.69 0.28 -37.16
CA THR A 84 -6.90 1.51 -37.01
C THR A 84 -7.53 2.69 -37.77
N SER A 85 -8.12 2.41 -38.93
CA SER A 85 -8.80 3.45 -39.74
C SER A 85 -10.04 3.98 -39.04
N ALA A 86 -10.82 3.14 -38.36
CA ALA A 86 -11.96 3.58 -37.56
C ALA A 86 -11.50 4.49 -36.42
N ALA A 87 -10.45 4.09 -35.69
CA ALA A 87 -9.90 4.86 -34.59
C ALA A 87 -9.38 6.25 -35.00
N GLN A 88 -8.93 6.41 -36.24
CA GLN A 88 -8.47 7.70 -36.74
C GLN A 88 -9.62 8.63 -37.15
N LYS A 89 -10.73 8.08 -37.62
CA LYS A 89 -11.91 8.82 -38.10
C LYS A 89 -12.89 9.12 -36.98
N ASP A 90 -13.05 8.22 -36.03
CA ASP A 90 -14.03 8.33 -34.98
C ASP A 90 -13.63 9.39 -33.95
N LEU A 91 -14.64 10.05 -33.41
CA LEU A 91 -14.49 10.89 -32.21
C LEU A 91 -14.22 9.94 -31.02
N TRP A 92 -13.05 10.08 -30.43
CA TRP A 92 -12.77 9.38 -29.19
C TRP A 92 -13.63 10.01 -28.10
N PRO A 93 -14.36 9.22 -27.32
CA PRO A 93 -15.04 9.77 -26.15
C PRO A 93 -14.00 10.46 -25.29
N ASP A 94 -14.27 11.71 -24.91
CA ASP A 94 -13.45 12.36 -23.91
C ASP A 94 -13.39 11.41 -22.74
N SER A 95 -12.19 11.07 -22.34
CA SER A 95 -11.96 10.15 -21.22
C SER A 95 -12.89 10.56 -20.09
N ALA A 96 -13.75 9.64 -19.65
CA ALA A 96 -14.71 9.88 -18.58
C ALA A 96 -14.02 10.73 -17.49
N PRO A 97 -14.70 11.74 -16.93
CA PRO A 97 -14.05 12.75 -16.10
C PRO A 97 -13.14 12.03 -15.13
N ARG A 98 -11.84 12.31 -15.27
CA ARG A 98 -10.76 11.70 -14.47
C ARG A 98 -11.29 11.58 -13.09
N THR A 99 -11.49 10.34 -12.63
CA THR A 99 -11.96 10.04 -11.29
C THR A 99 -11.52 11.16 -10.39
N GLN A 100 -12.50 11.95 -9.93
CA GLN A 100 -12.27 13.07 -9.04
C GLN A 100 -11.14 12.58 -8.14
N ARG A 101 -10.02 13.29 -8.12
CA ARG A 101 -8.96 12.99 -7.17
C ARG A 101 -9.69 12.86 -5.88
N ILE A 102 -9.88 11.61 -5.40
CA ILE A 102 -10.41 11.38 -4.06
C ILE A 102 -9.60 12.36 -3.23
N PRO A 103 -10.23 13.40 -2.65
CA PRO A 103 -9.49 14.39 -1.90
C PRO A 103 -8.65 13.55 -0.96
N ARG A 104 -7.31 13.61 -1.13
CA ARG A 104 -6.41 12.86 -0.27
C ARG A 104 -6.83 13.29 1.11
N THR A 105 -7.47 12.41 1.85
CA THR A 105 -7.76 12.64 3.26
C THR A 105 -6.49 13.27 3.81
N PRO A 106 -6.58 14.50 4.37
CA PRO A 106 -5.39 15.20 4.85
C PRO A 106 -4.59 14.17 5.63
N ARG A 107 -3.32 14.01 5.29
CA ARG A 107 -2.46 13.03 5.98
C ARG A 107 -2.63 13.34 7.44
N ARG A 108 -3.31 12.44 8.15
CA ARG A 108 -3.49 12.54 9.59
C ARG A 108 -2.10 12.70 10.15
N ASP A 109 -1.86 13.81 10.83
CA ASP A 109 -0.52 14.13 11.26
C ASP A 109 -0.10 13.03 12.24
N LEU A 110 0.93 12.26 11.86
CA LEU A 110 1.39 11.13 12.68
C LEU A 110 1.85 11.61 14.06
N ARG A 111 2.20 12.91 14.16
CA ARG A 111 2.52 13.56 15.43
C ARG A 111 1.30 13.71 16.33
N GLU A 112 0.14 14.10 15.78
CA GLU A 112 -1.11 14.16 16.55
C GLU A 112 -1.54 12.77 17.02
N MET A 113 -1.37 11.74 16.18
CA MET A 113 -1.67 10.36 16.59
C MET A 113 -0.68 9.86 17.65
N SER A 114 0.60 10.19 17.54
CA SER A 114 1.61 9.88 18.56
C SER A 114 1.29 10.55 19.89
N ASN A 115 0.92 11.83 19.88
CA ASN A 115 0.56 12.56 21.07
C ASN A 115 -0.73 12.02 21.72
N ALA A 116 -1.74 11.67 20.90
CA ALA A 116 -2.99 11.07 21.40
C ALA A 116 -2.78 9.69 22.05
N VAL A 117 -1.77 8.94 21.63
CA VAL A 117 -1.39 7.66 22.25
C VAL A 117 -0.64 7.93 23.58
N HIS A 118 0.21 8.94 23.63
CA HIS A 118 0.95 9.30 24.86
C HIS A 118 0.05 9.88 25.95
N GLU A 119 -1.03 10.59 25.61
CA GLU A 119 -2.01 11.10 26.59
C GLU A 119 -2.79 10.01 27.33
N LYS A 120 -2.83 8.78 26.79
CA LYS A 120 -3.57 7.66 27.41
C LYS A 120 -2.75 6.84 28.40
N GLU A 121 -1.45 7.06 28.50
CA GLU A 121 -0.65 6.39 29.52
C GLU A 121 -0.78 7.14 30.85
N PRO A 122 -1.24 6.49 31.94
CA PRO A 122 -1.38 7.15 33.23
C PRO A 122 -0.02 7.64 33.74
N ALA A 123 0.06 8.91 34.08
CA ALA A 123 1.30 9.62 34.45
C ALA A 123 2.11 8.96 35.60
N TRP A 124 1.45 8.14 36.43
CA TRP A 124 2.13 7.40 37.51
C TRP A 124 3.04 6.27 37.00
N ARG A 125 2.76 5.75 35.77
CA ARG A 125 3.54 4.67 35.15
C ARG A 125 4.83 5.17 34.48
N THR A 126 4.82 6.44 34.06
CA THR A 126 5.94 7.08 33.37
C THR A 126 6.78 7.95 34.30
N SER A 127 6.27 8.28 35.50
CA SER A 127 7.01 9.07 36.48
C SER A 127 8.09 8.24 37.18
N LEU A 128 9.26 8.82 37.37
CA LEU A 128 10.39 8.22 38.10
C LEU A 128 9.96 7.83 39.52
N LEU A 129 9.12 8.68 40.17
CA LEU A 129 8.52 8.41 41.47
C LEU A 129 7.62 7.19 41.48
N GLY A 130 6.78 7.00 40.47
CA GLY A 130 5.92 5.80 40.32
C GLY A 130 6.73 4.50 40.20
N ARG A 131 7.83 4.54 39.45
CA ARG A 131 8.74 3.37 39.33
C ARG A 131 9.46 3.05 40.62
N VAL A 132 9.95 4.06 41.32
CA VAL A 132 10.61 3.88 42.64
C VAL A 132 9.62 3.31 43.65
N LEU A 133 8.39 3.84 43.70
CA LEU A 133 7.36 3.42 44.65
C LEU A 133 6.91 1.97 44.44
N THR A 134 6.71 1.56 43.15
CA THR A 134 6.37 0.17 42.84
C THR A 134 7.53 -0.79 43.13
N PHE A 135 8.78 -0.39 42.85
CA PHE A 135 9.93 -1.20 43.16
C PHE A 135 10.11 -1.36 44.69
N THR A 136 9.99 -0.27 45.45
CA THR A 136 10.10 -0.29 46.93
C THR A 136 9.00 -1.15 47.53
N ALA A 137 7.75 -1.04 47.06
CA ALA A 137 6.65 -1.86 47.53
C ALA A 137 6.90 -3.37 47.25
N GLY A 138 7.45 -3.71 46.06
CA GLY A 138 7.82 -5.05 45.72
C GLY A 138 8.92 -5.61 46.65
N VAL A 139 9.97 -4.83 46.94
CA VAL A 139 11.04 -5.24 47.85
C VAL A 139 10.51 -5.49 49.25
N ILE A 140 9.65 -4.59 49.76
CA ILE A 140 9.03 -4.76 51.11
C ILE A 140 8.17 -6.02 51.15
N ALA A 141 7.38 -6.31 50.09
CA ALA A 141 6.58 -7.51 50.01
C ALA A 141 7.43 -8.78 50.07
N VAL A 142 8.54 -8.83 49.32
CA VAL A 142 9.46 -9.96 49.33
C VAL A 142 10.10 -10.16 50.69
N LEU A 143 10.54 -9.06 51.38
CA LEU A 143 11.14 -9.13 52.70
C LEU A 143 10.11 -9.60 53.76
N ALA A 144 8.86 -9.16 53.67
CA ALA A 144 7.79 -9.61 54.53
C ALA A 144 7.51 -11.12 54.40
N VAL A 145 7.47 -11.60 53.15
CA VAL A 145 7.32 -13.06 52.87
C VAL A 145 8.53 -13.83 53.39
N ALA A 146 9.74 -13.36 53.11
CA ALA A 146 10.97 -14.01 53.61
C ALA A 146 11.02 -14.06 55.14
N GLY A 147 10.60 -12.97 55.83
CA GLY A 147 10.54 -12.91 57.30
C GLY A 147 9.50 -13.87 57.92
N LEU A 148 8.41 -14.18 57.20
CA LEU A 148 7.41 -15.17 57.59
C LEU A 148 7.89 -16.60 57.45
N PHE A 149 8.73 -16.86 56.43
CA PHE A 149 9.21 -18.22 56.09
C PHE A 149 10.57 -18.55 56.70
N VAL A 150 11.33 -17.59 57.25
CA VAL A 150 12.58 -17.93 57.93
C VAL A 150 12.19 -18.65 59.24
N PRO A 151 12.49 -19.96 59.39
CA PRO A 151 12.24 -20.68 60.61
C PRO A 151 13.08 -20.03 61.71
N ARG A 152 12.47 -19.65 62.84
CA ARG A 152 13.13 -19.18 64.02
C ARG A 152 14.04 -20.35 64.52
N ALA A 153 15.32 -20.30 64.12
CA ALA A 153 16.31 -21.18 64.70
C ALA A 153 16.49 -20.78 66.14
N ALA A 154 15.80 -21.41 67.03
CA ALA A 154 16.05 -21.29 68.46
C ALA A 154 17.35 -22.05 68.76
N VAL A 155 18.47 -21.35 68.94
CA VAL A 155 19.71 -21.91 69.43
C VAL A 155 19.55 -22.11 70.95
N THR A 156 19.23 -23.32 71.37
CA THR A 156 19.27 -23.73 72.76
C THR A 156 20.74 -24.11 73.09
N LEU A 157 21.43 -23.24 73.80
CA LEU A 157 22.75 -23.52 74.39
C LEU A 157 22.49 -24.35 75.66
N PHE A 158 22.84 -25.64 75.62
CA PHE A 158 22.87 -26.45 76.84
C PHE A 158 24.24 -26.19 77.53
N PRO A 159 24.26 -25.70 78.77
CA PRO A 159 25.52 -25.68 79.53
C PRO A 159 25.87 -27.10 80.00
N GLU A 160 27.02 -27.58 79.56
CA GLU A 160 27.59 -28.84 80.00
C GLU A 160 28.18 -28.60 81.40
N SER A 161 27.53 -29.16 82.40
CA SER A 161 28.04 -29.13 83.78
C SER A 161 29.12 -30.22 83.90
N GLN A 162 30.41 -29.80 84.08
CA GLN A 162 31.49 -30.67 84.50
C GLN A 162 31.37 -30.92 85.98
N THR A 163 31.35 -32.23 86.34
CA THR A 163 31.64 -32.77 87.67
C THR A 163 33.02 -33.40 87.64
#